data_25b14fa1b14390e3db438358c64c6a1d
#
_entry.id   25b14fa1b14390e3db438358c64c6a1d
#
_cell.length_a   1.000
_cell.length_b   1.000
_cell.length_c   1.000
_cell.angle_alpha   90.00
_cell.angle_beta   90.00
_cell.angle_gamma   90.00
#
_symmetry.space_group_name_H-M   'P 1'
#
loop_
_entity.id
_entity.type
_entity.pdbx_description
1 polymer ?
#
loop_
_entity_poly.entity_id
_entity_poly.type
_entity_poly.pdbx_seq_one_letter_code
_entity_poly.pdbx_strand_id
1 'polypeptide(L)'
;MTNTASTLRTAVPLDELIAAARELRIGGRWERATRLLDSGEATDPRSRALLALAAAEVALESDWFGGTALAEPRLAAAGLFVEVLLASLDGKPADEAQSDIRWDLDFLRLRHGYLGQVRVDGVFRVGPDGRDPDAPAALRTHAERLRGEAPDGVRRGWAEMYLGLVADNLFAERDVAPGHYEAALCAGEAGEAGGTGEAGGSHNSGDDLLVREALRHLGDHDHDHGDHARARERWSRATELGARAGTVPGTLSQQVLLAVLTRDAGDEAGAVAMVREIARWAGAIGAMTTEAQARGFLAGVDPTAPPAPAESDS
;
A
#
# COMPACT_ATOMS: atom_id res chain seq x y z
N MET A 1 46.02 -25.21 18.45
CA MET A 1 45.25 -24.11 19.09
C MET A 1 44.16 -23.68 18.11
N THR A 2 42.96 -24.25 18.23
CA THR A 2 41.80 -23.93 17.41
C THR A 2 41.12 -22.67 17.97
N ASN A 3 41.24 -21.59 17.25
CA ASN A 3 40.62 -20.31 17.58
C ASN A 3 39.12 -20.40 17.32
N THR A 4 38.33 -20.75 18.34
CA THR A 4 36.85 -20.70 18.29
C THR A 4 36.47 -19.24 18.41
N ALA A 5 36.31 -18.56 17.27
CA ALA A 5 35.68 -17.27 17.23
C ALA A 5 34.22 -17.45 17.74
N SER A 6 34.01 -17.06 19.00
CA SER A 6 32.68 -16.94 19.60
C SER A 6 31.95 -15.84 18.82
N THR A 7 31.10 -16.21 17.89
CA THR A 7 30.15 -15.29 17.24
C THR A 7 29.16 -14.83 18.32
N LEU A 8 29.37 -13.65 18.86
CA LEU A 8 28.37 -12.97 19.68
C LEU A 8 27.10 -12.80 18.83
N ARG A 9 26.13 -13.68 19.01
CA ARG A 9 24.78 -13.48 18.46
C ARG A 9 24.08 -12.44 19.35
N THR A 10 23.96 -11.22 18.84
CA THR A 10 23.08 -10.22 19.46
C THR A 10 21.66 -10.54 19.05
N ALA A 11 20.82 -10.96 19.96
CA ALA A 11 19.40 -11.19 19.72
C ALA A 11 18.70 -9.82 19.66
N VAL A 12 18.05 -9.54 18.53
CA VAL A 12 17.16 -8.39 18.38
C VAL A 12 15.75 -8.88 18.72
N PRO A 13 14.96 -8.16 19.53
CA PRO A 13 13.55 -8.49 19.75
C PRO A 13 12.78 -8.55 18.42
N LEU A 14 11.82 -9.46 18.31
CA LEU A 14 11.10 -9.69 17.05
C LEU A 14 10.29 -8.46 16.63
N ASP A 15 9.68 -7.77 17.56
CA ASP A 15 8.93 -6.53 17.35
C ASP A 15 9.82 -5.43 16.77
N GLU A 16 11.02 -5.25 17.29
CA GLU A 16 12.01 -4.30 16.77
C GLU A 16 12.50 -4.69 15.37
N LEU A 17 12.68 -5.98 15.11
CA LEU A 17 13.08 -6.47 13.79
C LEU A 17 11.98 -6.20 12.76
N ILE A 18 10.72 -6.45 13.10
CA ILE A 18 9.57 -6.18 12.24
C ILE A 18 9.40 -4.66 12.04
N ALA A 19 9.55 -3.85 13.09
CA ALA A 19 9.48 -2.40 13.00
C ALA A 19 10.55 -1.84 12.05
N ALA A 20 11.80 -2.26 12.20
CA ALA A 20 12.90 -1.87 11.31
C ALA A 20 12.65 -2.31 9.85
N ALA A 21 12.08 -3.50 9.63
CA ALA A 21 11.72 -3.95 8.30
C ALA A 21 10.59 -3.11 7.67
N ARG A 22 9.62 -2.68 8.47
CA ARG A 22 8.55 -1.77 8.03
C ARG A 22 9.08 -0.40 7.64
N GLU A 23 10.00 0.18 8.41
CA GLU A 23 10.67 1.44 8.05
C GLU A 23 11.44 1.31 6.72
N LEU A 24 12.19 0.22 6.55
CA LEU A 24 12.88 -0.05 5.29
C LEU A 24 11.90 -0.21 4.12
N ARG A 25 10.76 -0.87 4.34
CA ARG A 25 9.70 -1.07 3.34
C ARG A 25 9.13 0.26 2.86
N ILE A 26 8.65 1.11 3.76
CA ILE A 26 8.07 2.42 3.41
C ILE A 26 9.10 3.36 2.80
N GLY A 27 10.38 3.22 3.16
CA GLY A 27 11.51 3.91 2.54
C GLY A 27 11.92 3.37 1.16
N GLY A 28 11.23 2.36 0.61
CA GLY A 28 11.55 1.77 -0.69
C GLY A 28 12.79 0.87 -0.70
N ARG A 29 13.21 0.34 0.46
CA ARG A 29 14.37 -0.53 0.62
C ARG A 29 13.97 -2.01 0.74
N TRP A 30 13.08 -2.46 -0.17
CA TRP A 30 12.42 -3.76 -0.09
C TRP A 30 13.38 -4.95 0.00
N GLU A 31 14.44 -5.00 -0.83
CA GLU A 31 15.43 -6.07 -0.73
C GLU A 31 16.12 -6.14 0.65
N ARG A 32 16.40 -4.97 1.26
CA ARG A 32 17.02 -4.92 2.57
C ARG A 32 16.03 -5.32 3.66
N ALA A 33 14.78 -4.91 3.56
CA ALA A 33 13.70 -5.34 4.44
C ALA A 33 13.52 -6.86 4.38
N THR A 34 13.48 -7.44 3.17
CA THR A 34 13.38 -8.89 2.96
C THR A 34 14.55 -9.62 3.61
N ARG A 35 15.79 -9.21 3.34
CA ARG A 35 16.99 -9.85 3.96
C ARG A 35 16.97 -9.75 5.48
N LEU A 36 16.48 -8.64 6.03
CA LEU A 36 16.36 -8.46 7.48
C LEU A 36 15.36 -9.46 8.06
N LEU A 37 14.16 -9.58 7.48
CA LEU A 37 13.14 -10.53 7.92
C LEU A 37 13.56 -11.99 7.71
N ASP A 38 14.23 -12.31 6.60
CA ASP A 38 14.74 -13.66 6.34
C ASP A 38 15.88 -14.08 7.30
N SER A 39 16.53 -13.13 7.97
CA SER A 39 17.52 -13.40 9.03
C SER A 39 16.90 -13.63 10.40
N GLY A 40 15.58 -13.34 10.54
CA GLY A 40 14.86 -13.54 11.81
C GLY A 40 14.60 -15.01 12.10
N GLU A 41 14.86 -15.42 13.35
CA GLU A 41 14.54 -16.75 13.85
C GLU A 41 13.34 -16.67 14.79
N ALA A 42 12.27 -17.42 14.50
CA ALA A 42 11.10 -17.53 15.35
C ALA A 42 10.81 -19.00 15.68
N THR A 43 10.63 -19.30 16.95
CA THR A 43 10.43 -20.69 17.43
C THR A 43 8.97 -21.02 17.72
N ASP A 44 8.19 -20.05 18.20
CA ASP A 44 6.78 -20.22 18.51
C ASP A 44 5.87 -19.90 17.31
N PRO A 45 4.65 -20.45 17.26
CA PRO A 45 3.75 -20.27 16.12
C PRO A 45 3.35 -18.83 15.86
N ARG A 46 3.15 -18.00 16.90
CA ARG A 46 2.74 -16.60 16.76
C ARG A 46 3.86 -15.77 16.14
N SER A 47 5.07 -15.90 16.66
CA SER A 47 6.24 -15.19 16.13
C SER A 47 6.52 -15.54 14.66
N ARG A 48 6.33 -16.82 14.28
CA ARG A 48 6.45 -17.26 12.88
C ARG A 48 5.40 -16.62 11.99
N ALA A 49 4.15 -16.55 12.44
CA ALA A 49 3.07 -15.93 11.70
C ALA A 49 3.32 -14.42 11.49
N LEU A 50 3.72 -13.69 12.54
CA LEU A 50 4.04 -12.26 12.46
C LEU A 50 5.21 -11.97 11.52
N LEU A 51 6.27 -12.77 11.58
CA LEU A 51 7.43 -12.63 10.71
C LEU A 51 7.04 -12.88 9.24
N ALA A 52 6.23 -13.91 8.98
CA ALA A 52 5.78 -14.24 7.64
C ALA A 52 4.82 -13.19 7.07
N LEU A 53 3.94 -12.61 7.89
CA LEU A 53 3.07 -11.50 7.48
C LEU A 53 3.88 -10.26 7.11
N ALA A 54 4.87 -9.89 7.93
CA ALA A 54 5.76 -8.77 7.62
C ALA A 54 6.52 -8.99 6.30
N ALA A 55 6.99 -10.23 6.05
CA ALA A 55 7.67 -10.59 4.80
C ALA A 55 6.73 -10.54 3.59
N ALA A 56 5.46 -10.94 3.75
CA ALA A 56 4.44 -10.85 2.70
C ALA A 56 4.09 -9.37 2.38
N GLU A 57 4.02 -8.54 3.41
CA GLU A 57 3.77 -7.10 3.25
C GLU A 57 4.89 -6.40 2.48
N VAL A 58 6.16 -6.71 2.79
CA VAL A 58 7.33 -6.19 2.06
C VAL A 58 7.31 -6.64 0.60
N ALA A 59 7.02 -7.91 0.36
CA ALA A 59 6.96 -8.48 -0.99
C ALA A 59 5.85 -7.82 -1.82
N LEU A 60 4.68 -7.58 -1.23
CA LEU A 60 3.55 -6.94 -1.91
C LEU A 60 3.87 -5.50 -2.33
N GLU A 61 4.57 -4.72 -1.51
CA GLU A 61 5.02 -3.39 -1.92
C GLU A 61 6.12 -3.43 -2.97
N SER A 62 7.02 -4.41 -2.89
CA SER A 62 8.01 -4.63 -3.95
C SER A 62 7.34 -4.95 -5.28
N ASP A 63 6.27 -5.75 -5.27
CA ASP A 63 5.49 -6.05 -6.47
C ASP A 63 4.77 -4.79 -6.98
N TRP A 64 4.20 -3.99 -6.07
CA TRP A 64 3.47 -2.77 -6.41
C TRP A 64 4.37 -1.71 -7.08
N PHE A 65 5.47 -1.36 -6.45
CA PHE A 65 6.35 -0.28 -6.90
C PHE A 65 7.52 -0.75 -7.75
N GLY A 66 8.07 -1.92 -7.44
CA GLY A 66 9.24 -2.48 -8.11
C GLY A 66 8.94 -3.41 -9.28
N GLY A 67 7.66 -3.82 -9.44
CA GLY A 67 7.26 -4.73 -10.51
C GLY A 67 7.81 -6.15 -10.36
N THR A 68 8.10 -6.58 -9.13
CA THR A 68 8.50 -7.96 -8.84
C THR A 68 7.26 -8.89 -8.78
N ALA A 69 7.46 -10.18 -8.53
CA ALA A 69 6.40 -11.18 -8.35
C ALA A 69 6.70 -12.04 -7.12
N LEU A 70 6.92 -11.39 -5.97
CA LEU A 70 7.38 -12.02 -4.74
C LEU A 70 6.24 -12.22 -3.72
N ALA A 71 5.11 -11.53 -3.88
CA ALA A 71 4.03 -11.52 -2.88
C ALA A 71 3.32 -12.88 -2.80
N GLU A 72 3.00 -13.53 -3.92
CA GLU A 72 2.24 -14.78 -3.92
C GLU A 72 2.88 -15.88 -3.06
N PRO A 73 4.17 -16.27 -3.24
CA PRO A 73 4.78 -17.29 -2.40
C PRO A 73 4.91 -16.86 -0.93
N ARG A 74 5.10 -15.57 -0.64
CA ARG A 74 5.17 -15.07 0.73
C ARG A 74 3.80 -15.09 1.42
N LEU A 75 2.73 -14.76 0.71
CA LEU A 75 1.35 -14.87 1.19
C LEU A 75 0.95 -16.32 1.44
N ALA A 76 1.36 -17.24 0.57
CA ALA A 76 1.13 -18.67 0.78
C ALA A 76 1.83 -19.17 2.05
N ALA A 77 3.10 -18.78 2.25
CA ALA A 77 3.84 -19.14 3.46
C ALA A 77 3.22 -18.51 4.72
N ALA A 78 2.81 -17.24 4.68
CA ALA A 78 2.12 -16.58 5.79
C ALA A 78 0.81 -17.30 6.14
N GLY A 79 0.05 -17.72 5.13
CA GLY A 79 -1.17 -18.52 5.33
C GLY A 79 -0.92 -19.79 6.12
N LEU A 80 0.10 -20.56 5.75
CA LEU A 80 0.46 -21.80 6.47
C LEU A 80 0.81 -21.54 7.94
N PHE A 81 1.59 -20.50 8.24
CA PHE A 81 1.95 -20.17 9.62
C PHE A 81 0.78 -19.65 10.44
N VAL A 82 -0.14 -18.89 9.84
CA VAL A 82 -1.37 -18.46 10.51
C VAL A 82 -2.28 -19.67 10.79
N GLU A 83 -2.43 -20.60 9.86
CA GLU A 83 -3.18 -21.84 10.08
C GLU A 83 -2.60 -22.67 11.23
N VAL A 84 -1.27 -22.83 11.29
CA VAL A 84 -0.59 -23.51 12.39
C VAL A 84 -0.83 -22.80 13.74
N LEU A 85 -0.80 -21.47 13.75
CA LEU A 85 -1.11 -20.67 14.93
C LEU A 85 -2.54 -20.95 15.39
N LEU A 86 -3.53 -20.86 14.51
CA LEU A 86 -4.94 -21.08 14.83
C LEU A 86 -5.21 -22.52 15.29
N ALA A 87 -4.58 -23.51 14.67
CA ALA A 87 -4.68 -24.91 15.09
C ALA A 87 -4.07 -25.17 16.48
N SER A 88 -3.09 -24.38 16.91
CA SER A 88 -2.44 -24.52 18.23
C SER A 88 -3.34 -24.12 19.40
N LEU A 89 -4.52 -23.57 19.14
CA LEU A 89 -5.47 -23.09 20.15
C LEU A 89 -6.31 -24.20 20.79
N ASP A 90 -6.26 -25.44 20.29
CA ASP A 90 -7.01 -26.62 20.82
C ASP A 90 -8.48 -26.31 21.14
N GLY A 91 -9.18 -25.57 20.24
CA GLY A 91 -10.59 -25.22 20.41
C GLY A 91 -10.88 -24.09 21.40
N LYS A 92 -9.85 -23.43 21.94
CA LYS A 92 -10.03 -22.17 22.69
C LYS A 92 -10.47 -21.06 21.72
N PRO A 93 -11.35 -20.14 22.15
CA PRO A 93 -11.67 -18.99 21.33
C PRO A 93 -10.38 -18.21 20.99
N ALA A 94 -10.26 -17.77 19.74
CA ALA A 94 -9.18 -16.88 19.36
C ALA A 94 -9.23 -15.62 20.24
N ASP A 95 -8.09 -15.22 20.79
CA ASP A 95 -7.98 -13.92 21.44
C ASP A 95 -8.00 -12.78 20.38
N GLU A 96 -8.17 -11.54 20.83
CA GLU A 96 -8.20 -10.37 19.96
C GLU A 96 -6.96 -10.33 19.04
N ALA A 97 -5.79 -10.60 19.59
CA ALA A 97 -4.53 -10.54 18.85
C ALA A 97 -4.40 -11.63 17.75
N GLN A 98 -5.14 -12.72 17.85
CA GLN A 98 -5.18 -13.76 16.81
C GLN A 98 -6.20 -13.43 15.73
N SER A 99 -7.31 -12.78 16.11
CA SER A 99 -8.28 -12.21 15.18
C SER A 99 -7.62 -11.16 14.30
N ASP A 100 -6.76 -10.32 14.87
CA ASP A 100 -5.97 -9.31 14.16
C ASP A 100 -5.04 -9.94 13.11
N ILE A 101 -4.29 -10.98 13.51
CA ILE A 101 -3.35 -11.68 12.61
C ILE A 101 -4.09 -12.30 11.42
N ARG A 102 -5.27 -12.88 11.64
CA ARG A 102 -6.10 -13.44 10.57
C ARG A 102 -6.61 -12.36 9.64
N TRP A 103 -7.11 -11.26 10.20
CA TRP A 103 -7.59 -10.13 9.43
C TRP A 103 -6.46 -9.53 8.57
N ASP A 104 -5.29 -9.32 9.15
CA ASP A 104 -4.12 -8.78 8.46
C ASP A 104 -3.69 -9.65 7.27
N LEU A 105 -3.70 -10.99 7.43
CA LEU A 105 -3.45 -11.91 6.33
C LEU A 105 -4.49 -11.78 5.20
N ASP A 106 -5.77 -11.76 5.56
CA ASP A 106 -6.86 -11.66 4.58
C ASP A 106 -6.85 -10.30 3.88
N PHE A 107 -6.46 -9.23 4.57
CA PHE A 107 -6.26 -7.92 3.98
C PHE A 107 -5.08 -7.89 2.99
N LEU A 108 -3.96 -8.53 3.31
CA LEU A 108 -2.85 -8.66 2.35
C LEU A 108 -3.26 -9.47 1.11
N ARG A 109 -4.10 -10.49 1.26
CA ARG A 109 -4.68 -11.25 0.14
C ARG A 109 -5.59 -10.38 -0.73
N LEU A 110 -6.42 -9.54 -0.12
CA LEU A 110 -7.25 -8.56 -0.83
C LEU A 110 -6.37 -7.61 -1.67
N ARG A 111 -5.33 -7.05 -1.05
CA ARG A 111 -4.37 -6.15 -1.72
C ARG A 111 -3.68 -6.83 -2.91
N HIS A 112 -3.23 -8.06 -2.74
CA HIS A 112 -2.59 -8.84 -3.80
C HIS A 112 -3.57 -9.15 -4.94
N GLY A 113 -4.80 -9.59 -4.61
CA GLY A 113 -5.84 -9.82 -5.61
C GLY A 113 -6.19 -8.56 -6.40
N TYR A 114 -6.31 -7.41 -5.71
CA TYR A 114 -6.53 -6.12 -6.37
C TYR A 114 -5.37 -5.75 -7.30
N LEU A 115 -4.11 -5.90 -6.86
CA LEU A 115 -2.93 -5.65 -7.69
C LEU A 115 -2.96 -6.49 -8.97
N GLY A 116 -3.31 -7.77 -8.87
CA GLY A 116 -3.46 -8.67 -10.02
C GLY A 116 -4.55 -8.23 -11.00
N GLN A 117 -5.58 -7.51 -10.53
CA GLN A 117 -6.61 -6.97 -11.40
C GLN A 117 -6.17 -5.68 -12.10
N VAL A 118 -5.52 -4.75 -11.40
CA VAL A 118 -5.11 -3.46 -11.98
C VAL A 118 -3.81 -3.53 -12.78
N ARG A 119 -2.99 -4.56 -12.58
CA ARG A 119 -1.75 -4.77 -13.33
C ARG A 119 -1.81 -6.06 -14.14
N VAL A 120 -2.08 -5.93 -15.43
CA VAL A 120 -2.15 -7.04 -16.38
C VAL A 120 -0.98 -6.90 -17.36
N ASP A 121 -0.14 -7.94 -17.48
CA ASP A 121 1.04 -7.95 -18.35
C ASP A 121 1.99 -6.73 -18.14
N GLY A 122 2.10 -6.27 -16.88
CA GLY A 122 2.93 -5.13 -16.52
C GLY A 122 2.31 -3.76 -16.84
N VAL A 123 1.13 -3.72 -17.43
CA VAL A 123 0.39 -2.50 -17.77
C VAL A 123 -0.69 -2.24 -16.74
N PHE A 124 -0.82 -0.98 -16.33
CA PHE A 124 -1.90 -0.56 -15.45
C PHE A 124 -3.20 -0.42 -16.25
N ARG A 125 -4.22 -1.16 -15.85
CA ARG A 125 -5.55 -1.14 -16.45
C ARG A 125 -6.59 -0.76 -15.42
N VAL A 126 -7.49 0.13 -15.79
CA VAL A 126 -8.67 0.50 -14.99
C VAL A 126 -9.94 0.31 -15.83
N GLY A 127 -11.08 0.22 -15.14
CA GLY A 127 -12.38 0.00 -15.76
C GLY A 127 -12.73 -1.48 -15.95
N PRO A 128 -14.00 -1.78 -16.29
CA PRO A 128 -14.52 -3.13 -16.41
C PRO A 128 -14.14 -3.83 -17.74
N ASP A 129 -13.76 -3.08 -18.76
CA ASP A 129 -13.59 -3.59 -20.11
C ASP A 129 -12.50 -4.68 -20.21
N GLY A 130 -12.84 -5.79 -20.86
CA GLY A 130 -11.93 -6.91 -21.06
C GLY A 130 -11.57 -7.71 -19.81
N ARG A 131 -12.33 -7.54 -18.71
CA ARG A 131 -12.17 -8.31 -17.47
C ARG A 131 -13.21 -9.41 -17.35
N ASP A 132 -12.83 -10.50 -16.68
CA ASP A 132 -13.81 -11.43 -16.12
C ASP A 132 -14.56 -10.71 -14.97
N PRO A 133 -15.88 -10.51 -15.06
CA PRO A 133 -16.64 -9.77 -14.06
C PRO A 133 -16.66 -10.44 -12.68
N ASP A 134 -16.44 -11.73 -12.60
CA ASP A 134 -16.50 -12.48 -11.34
C ASP A 134 -15.31 -12.12 -10.43
N ALA A 135 -14.15 -11.83 -11.00
CA ALA A 135 -12.97 -11.52 -10.21
C ALA A 135 -13.07 -10.17 -9.44
N PRO A 136 -13.48 -9.04 -10.06
CA PRO A 136 -13.79 -7.81 -9.33
C PRO A 136 -14.92 -7.97 -8.30
N ALA A 137 -15.97 -8.74 -8.62
CA ALA A 137 -17.09 -9.00 -7.71
C ALA A 137 -16.64 -9.76 -6.46
N ALA A 138 -15.77 -10.77 -6.64
CA ALA A 138 -15.17 -11.49 -5.52
C ALA A 138 -14.31 -10.58 -4.63
N LEU A 139 -13.54 -9.64 -5.21
CA LEU A 139 -12.76 -8.66 -4.44
C LEU A 139 -13.65 -7.70 -3.66
N ARG A 140 -14.74 -7.22 -4.24
CA ARG A 140 -15.73 -6.39 -3.54
C ARG A 140 -16.30 -7.13 -2.34
N THR A 141 -16.79 -8.35 -2.53
CA THR A 141 -17.33 -9.19 -1.46
C THR A 141 -16.29 -9.44 -0.37
N HIS A 142 -15.01 -9.66 -0.77
CA HIS A 142 -13.92 -9.83 0.18
C HIS A 142 -13.68 -8.57 1.02
N ALA A 143 -13.64 -7.39 0.39
CA ALA A 143 -13.46 -6.11 1.08
C ALA A 143 -14.65 -5.78 2.01
N GLU A 144 -15.90 -6.07 1.59
CA GLU A 144 -17.11 -5.91 2.43
C GLU A 144 -17.05 -6.79 3.68
N ARG A 145 -16.63 -8.04 3.53
CA ARG A 145 -16.42 -8.95 4.66
C ARG A 145 -15.37 -8.40 5.63
N LEU A 146 -14.21 -8.00 5.13
CA LEU A 146 -13.13 -7.43 5.94
C LEU A 146 -13.57 -6.15 6.66
N ARG A 147 -14.37 -5.30 6.02
CA ARG A 147 -14.96 -4.12 6.66
C ARG A 147 -15.86 -4.52 7.86
N GLY A 148 -16.69 -5.55 7.67
CA GLY A 148 -17.59 -6.05 8.72
C GLY A 148 -16.87 -6.76 9.88
N GLU A 149 -15.74 -7.40 9.61
CA GLU A 149 -14.93 -8.16 10.55
C GLU A 149 -13.74 -7.35 11.12
N ALA A 150 -13.61 -6.07 10.76
CA ALA A 150 -12.46 -5.25 11.16
C ALA A 150 -12.37 -5.10 12.69
N PRO A 151 -11.24 -5.43 13.31
CA PRO A 151 -11.08 -5.40 14.75
C PRO A 151 -11.02 -3.99 15.33
N ASP A 152 -10.67 -2.99 14.50
CA ASP A 152 -10.57 -1.59 14.89
C ASP A 152 -10.99 -0.63 13.77
N GLY A 153 -11.02 0.67 14.10
CA GLY A 153 -11.42 1.72 13.15
C GLY A 153 -10.46 1.91 11.99
N VAL A 154 -9.17 1.77 12.21
CA VAL A 154 -8.13 1.94 11.17
C VAL A 154 -8.20 0.81 10.15
N ARG A 155 -8.31 -0.44 10.61
CA ARG A 155 -8.48 -1.59 9.72
C ARG A 155 -9.79 -1.52 8.93
N ARG A 156 -10.87 -1.04 9.56
CA ARG A 156 -12.12 -0.73 8.85
C ARG A 156 -11.91 0.32 7.77
N GLY A 157 -11.20 1.39 8.07
CA GLY A 157 -10.84 2.44 7.11
C GLY A 157 -10.03 1.90 5.92
N TRP A 158 -9.08 1.00 6.15
CA TRP A 158 -8.36 0.34 5.07
C TRP A 158 -9.26 -0.54 4.20
N ALA A 159 -10.24 -1.24 4.78
CA ALA A 159 -11.22 -1.99 3.99
C ALA A 159 -12.12 -1.05 3.16
N GLU A 160 -12.55 0.09 3.72
CA GLU A 160 -13.26 1.15 2.97
C GLU A 160 -12.40 1.69 1.83
N MET A 161 -11.11 1.95 2.07
CA MET A 161 -10.18 2.38 1.02
C MET A 161 -10.18 1.42 -0.17
N TYR A 162 -10.13 0.10 0.09
CA TYR A 162 -10.14 -0.91 -0.97
C TYR A 162 -11.51 -1.07 -1.62
N LEU A 163 -12.63 -0.83 -0.93
CA LEU A 163 -13.96 -0.73 -1.54
C LEU A 163 -14.01 0.43 -2.54
N GLY A 164 -13.47 1.59 -2.17
CA GLY A 164 -13.32 2.73 -3.07
C GLY A 164 -12.47 2.40 -4.30
N LEU A 165 -11.31 1.79 -4.11
CA LEU A 165 -10.42 1.39 -5.20
C LEU A 165 -11.06 0.37 -6.15
N VAL A 166 -11.82 -0.59 -5.63
CA VAL A 166 -12.54 -1.58 -6.44
C VAL A 166 -13.68 -0.91 -7.22
N ALA A 167 -14.47 -0.05 -6.58
CA ALA A 167 -15.54 0.70 -7.23
C ALA A 167 -14.99 1.58 -8.36
N ASP A 168 -13.94 2.33 -8.08
CA ASP A 168 -13.34 3.29 -9.00
C ASP A 168 -12.62 2.60 -10.17
N ASN A 169 -11.65 1.74 -9.84
CA ASN A 169 -10.69 1.22 -10.82
C ASN A 169 -11.14 -0.07 -11.50
N LEU A 170 -12.08 -0.83 -10.95
CA LEU A 170 -12.52 -2.10 -11.54
C LEU A 170 -13.94 -2.04 -12.10
N PHE A 171 -14.82 -1.25 -11.48
CA PHE A 171 -16.22 -1.10 -11.92
C PHE A 171 -16.52 0.23 -12.61
N ALA A 172 -15.60 1.20 -12.57
CA ALA A 172 -15.80 2.57 -13.05
C ALA A 172 -17.01 3.29 -12.37
N GLU A 173 -17.32 2.93 -11.11
CA GLU A 173 -18.39 3.55 -10.31
C GLU A 173 -17.86 4.82 -9.64
N ARG A 174 -17.58 5.83 -10.48
CA ARG A 174 -16.93 7.10 -10.09
C ARG A 174 -17.74 7.94 -9.10
N ASP A 175 -19.04 7.74 -9.02
CA ASP A 175 -19.98 8.40 -8.09
C ASP A 175 -20.04 7.71 -6.72
N VAL A 176 -19.69 6.43 -6.65
CA VAL A 176 -19.69 5.63 -5.41
C VAL A 176 -18.36 5.73 -4.66
N ALA A 177 -17.27 5.70 -5.38
CA ALA A 177 -15.91 5.62 -4.82
C ALA A 177 -15.58 6.73 -3.80
N PRO A 178 -15.95 8.03 -4.01
CA PRO A 178 -15.64 9.09 -3.06
C PRO A 178 -16.21 8.85 -1.65
N GLY A 179 -17.41 8.26 -1.55
CA GLY A 179 -17.99 7.94 -0.24
C GLY A 179 -17.16 6.95 0.57
N HIS A 180 -16.55 5.97 -0.09
CA HIS A 180 -15.62 5.04 0.56
C HIS A 180 -14.30 5.71 0.96
N TYR A 181 -13.74 6.58 0.10
CA TYR A 181 -12.53 7.34 0.42
C TYR A 181 -12.74 8.32 1.58
N GLU A 182 -13.92 8.97 1.67
CA GLU A 182 -14.28 9.82 2.80
C GLU A 182 -14.41 9.01 4.11
N ALA A 183 -15.00 7.82 4.06
CA ALA A 183 -15.07 6.93 5.21
C ALA A 183 -13.67 6.48 5.68
N ALA A 184 -12.77 6.18 4.73
CA ALA A 184 -11.38 5.85 5.02
C ALA A 184 -10.63 7.04 5.64
N LEU A 185 -10.82 8.26 5.10
CA LEU A 185 -10.25 9.49 5.63
C LEU A 185 -10.68 9.72 7.09
N CYS A 186 -11.99 9.66 7.35
CA CYS A 186 -12.53 9.82 8.71
C CYS A 186 -11.97 8.78 9.68
N ALA A 187 -11.82 7.52 9.25
CA ALA A 187 -11.27 6.46 10.08
C ALA A 187 -9.79 6.70 10.43
N GLY A 188 -8.98 7.16 9.47
CA GLY A 188 -7.59 7.50 9.70
C GLY A 188 -7.41 8.71 10.63
N GLU A 189 -8.21 9.77 10.44
CA GLU A 189 -8.20 10.96 11.31
C GLU A 189 -8.69 10.67 12.74
N ALA A 190 -9.67 9.78 12.91
CA ALA A 190 -10.15 9.37 14.23
C ALA A 190 -9.10 8.59 15.03
N GLY A 191 -8.27 7.78 14.34
CA GLY A 191 -7.14 7.07 14.95
C GLY A 191 -6.12 8.03 15.57
N GLU A 192 -5.85 9.16 14.92
CA GLU A 192 -4.95 10.22 15.44
C GLU A 192 -5.48 10.84 16.75
N ALA A 193 -6.81 11.02 16.86
CA ALA A 193 -7.44 11.67 18.02
C ALA A 193 -7.54 10.76 19.27
N GLY A 194 -7.50 9.43 19.10
CA GLY A 194 -7.64 8.45 20.20
C GLY A 194 -6.36 8.17 20.99
N GLY A 195 -5.22 8.63 20.51
CA GLY A 195 -3.89 8.36 21.09
C GLY A 195 -3.49 9.24 22.27
N THR A 196 -4.28 9.31 23.35
CA THR A 196 -3.82 9.88 24.65
C THR A 196 -3.11 8.81 25.51
N GLY A 197 -2.17 8.05 24.92
CA GLY A 197 -1.39 7.04 25.62
C GLY A 197 0.09 7.38 25.61
N GLU A 198 0.62 7.65 26.79
CA GLU A 198 2.02 7.73 27.24
C GLU A 198 3.12 7.96 26.17
N ALA A 199 3.85 9.05 26.35
CA ALA A 199 5.05 9.42 25.59
C ALA A 199 6.07 8.26 25.58
N GLY A 200 6.12 7.51 24.46
CA GLY A 200 7.08 6.41 24.27
C GLY A 200 6.70 5.40 23.19
N GLY A 201 5.47 5.41 22.67
CA GLY A 201 5.03 4.52 21.60
C GLY A 201 5.18 5.17 20.22
N SER A 202 5.77 4.42 19.30
CA SER A 202 5.84 4.69 17.88
C SER A 202 4.62 5.45 17.37
N HIS A 203 4.86 6.64 16.80
CA HIS A 203 3.83 7.40 16.09
C HIS A 203 3.08 6.46 15.13
N ASN A 204 1.74 6.52 15.18
CA ASN A 204 0.84 5.63 14.43
C ASN A 204 0.94 5.91 12.93
N SER A 205 2.04 5.50 12.31
CA SER A 205 2.34 5.72 10.89
C SER A 205 1.31 5.06 9.96
N GLY A 206 0.51 4.13 10.48
CA GLY A 206 -0.56 3.49 9.76
C GLY A 206 -1.71 4.44 9.43
N ASP A 207 -2.04 5.33 10.32
CA ASP A 207 -3.15 6.28 10.15
C ASP A 207 -2.78 7.38 9.18
N ASP A 208 -1.55 7.91 9.25
CA ASP A 208 -1.02 8.86 8.27
C ASP A 208 -1.03 8.29 6.84
N LEU A 209 -0.72 7.02 6.69
CA LEU A 209 -0.75 6.36 5.38
C LEU A 209 -2.17 6.18 4.85
N LEU A 210 -3.12 5.84 5.70
CA LEU A 210 -4.53 5.74 5.32
C LEU A 210 -5.09 7.10 4.92
N VAL A 211 -4.87 8.14 5.75
CA VAL A 211 -5.29 9.52 5.46
C VAL A 211 -4.68 9.99 4.15
N ARG A 212 -3.39 9.73 3.93
CA ARG A 212 -2.68 10.06 2.70
C ARG A 212 -3.32 9.42 1.47
N GLU A 213 -3.58 8.10 1.52
CA GLU A 213 -4.19 7.38 0.39
C GLU A 213 -5.60 7.90 0.09
N ALA A 214 -6.42 8.12 1.11
CA ALA A 214 -7.76 8.65 0.94
C ALA A 214 -7.74 10.06 0.31
N LEU A 215 -6.88 10.96 0.82
CA LEU A 215 -6.73 12.32 0.26
C LEU A 215 -6.23 12.29 -1.19
N ARG A 216 -5.33 11.36 -1.53
CA ARG A 216 -4.85 11.19 -2.89
C ARG A 216 -5.99 10.92 -3.85
N HIS A 217 -6.80 9.90 -3.58
CA HIS A 217 -7.90 9.52 -4.47
C HIS A 217 -9.06 10.52 -4.48
N LEU A 218 -9.36 11.15 -3.34
CA LEU A 218 -10.30 12.27 -3.32
C LEU A 218 -9.81 13.45 -4.13
N GLY A 219 -8.51 13.72 -4.15
CA GLY A 219 -7.89 14.73 -5.02
C GLY A 219 -7.97 14.36 -6.50
N ASP A 220 -7.85 13.08 -6.85
CA ASP A 220 -8.04 12.61 -8.24
C ASP A 220 -9.48 12.93 -8.72
N HIS A 221 -10.49 12.70 -7.87
CA HIS A 221 -11.88 13.04 -8.17
C HIS A 221 -12.11 14.56 -8.30
N ASP A 222 -11.53 15.37 -7.39
CA ASP A 222 -11.63 16.84 -7.50
C ASP A 222 -11.00 17.34 -8.81
N HIS A 223 -9.85 16.79 -9.20
CA HIS A 223 -9.18 17.13 -10.46
C HIS A 223 -10.06 16.80 -11.66
N ASP A 224 -10.66 15.62 -11.71
CA ASP A 224 -11.52 15.19 -12.80
C ASP A 224 -12.80 16.03 -12.92
N HIS A 225 -13.28 16.59 -11.80
CA HIS A 225 -14.39 17.55 -11.77
C HIS A 225 -13.98 19.00 -12.06
N GLY A 226 -12.70 19.26 -12.32
CA GLY A 226 -12.14 20.58 -12.60
C GLY A 226 -11.91 21.45 -11.37
N ASP A 227 -12.09 20.92 -10.14
CA ASP A 227 -11.75 21.65 -8.92
C ASP A 227 -10.25 21.50 -8.61
N HIS A 228 -9.44 22.08 -9.46
CA HIS A 228 -7.98 22.04 -9.34
C HIS A 228 -7.44 22.66 -8.04
N ALA A 229 -8.19 23.59 -7.44
CA ALA A 229 -7.78 24.21 -6.18
C ALA A 229 -7.87 23.18 -5.03
N ARG A 230 -8.99 22.46 -4.95
CA ARG A 230 -9.23 21.43 -3.94
C ARG A 230 -8.35 20.19 -4.18
N ALA A 231 -8.15 19.79 -5.43
CA ALA A 231 -7.21 18.74 -5.79
C ALA A 231 -5.79 19.06 -5.29
N ARG A 232 -5.32 20.30 -5.52
CA ARG A 232 -4.02 20.78 -5.05
C ARG A 232 -3.90 20.73 -3.54
N GLU A 233 -4.92 21.19 -2.81
CA GLU A 233 -4.95 21.16 -1.34
C GLU A 233 -4.81 19.72 -0.82
N ARG A 234 -5.65 18.80 -1.32
CA ARG A 234 -5.66 17.39 -0.92
C ARG A 234 -4.34 16.69 -1.25
N TRP A 235 -3.84 16.87 -2.46
CA TRP A 235 -2.58 16.26 -2.89
C TRP A 235 -1.36 16.83 -2.17
N SER A 236 -1.35 18.13 -1.81
CA SER A 236 -0.30 18.73 -1.00
C SER A 236 -0.31 18.13 0.41
N ARG A 237 -1.48 18.04 1.05
CA ARG A 237 -1.63 17.40 2.36
C ARG A 237 -1.22 15.92 2.31
N ALA A 238 -1.60 15.17 1.28
CA ALA A 238 -1.17 13.80 1.07
C ALA A 238 0.36 13.68 0.94
N THR A 239 1.01 14.62 0.27
CA THR A 239 2.48 14.68 0.15
C THR A 239 3.14 14.93 1.51
N GLU A 240 2.62 15.85 2.31
CA GLU A 240 3.14 16.16 3.65
C GLU A 240 3.02 14.97 4.59
N LEU A 241 1.86 14.29 4.58
CA LEU A 241 1.63 13.06 5.33
C LEU A 241 2.58 11.93 4.90
N GLY A 242 2.77 11.76 3.60
CA GLY A 242 3.72 10.79 3.07
C GLY A 242 5.16 11.06 3.49
N ALA A 243 5.57 12.32 3.50
CA ALA A 243 6.90 12.72 3.97
C ALA A 243 7.05 12.48 5.49
N ARG A 244 6.04 12.80 6.28
CA ARG A 244 6.01 12.55 7.74
C ARG A 244 6.08 11.06 8.06
N ALA A 245 5.32 10.24 7.34
CA ALA A 245 5.34 8.78 7.49
C ALA A 245 6.61 8.12 6.91
N GLY A 246 7.45 8.85 6.18
CA GLY A 246 8.67 8.33 5.57
C GLY A 246 8.44 7.47 4.31
N THR A 247 7.24 7.52 3.70
CA THR A 247 6.97 6.75 2.48
C THR A 247 7.57 7.42 1.25
N VAL A 248 8.74 6.96 0.84
CA VAL A 248 9.45 7.55 -0.30
C VAL A 248 8.76 7.23 -1.64
N PRO A 249 8.44 5.95 -1.99
CA PRO A 249 7.81 5.63 -3.26
C PRO A 249 6.44 6.29 -3.42
N GLY A 250 5.63 6.26 -2.34
CA GLY A 250 4.31 6.86 -2.33
C GLY A 250 4.35 8.38 -2.49
N THR A 251 5.30 9.05 -1.82
CA THR A 251 5.47 10.51 -1.94
C THR A 251 5.91 10.90 -3.35
N LEU A 252 6.85 10.16 -3.96
CA LEU A 252 7.27 10.41 -5.34
C LEU A 252 6.10 10.25 -6.33
N SER A 253 5.29 9.18 -6.17
CA SER A 253 4.09 8.98 -6.99
C SER A 253 3.09 10.13 -6.84
N GLN A 254 2.89 10.64 -5.61
CA GLN A 254 2.01 11.78 -5.34
C GLN A 254 2.53 13.08 -5.97
N GLN A 255 3.83 13.30 -5.96
CA GLN A 255 4.44 14.49 -6.56
C GLN A 255 4.29 14.54 -8.10
N VAL A 256 4.13 13.39 -8.77
CA VAL A 256 3.80 13.38 -10.21
C VAL A 256 2.45 14.06 -10.47
N LEU A 257 1.45 13.84 -9.61
CA LEU A 257 0.13 14.50 -9.73
C LEU A 257 0.22 16.01 -9.50
N LEU A 258 1.04 16.45 -8.54
CA LEU A 258 1.31 17.89 -8.34
C LEU A 258 2.03 18.52 -9.55
N ALA A 259 2.86 17.77 -10.24
CA ALA A 259 3.49 18.24 -11.47
C ALA A 259 2.47 18.42 -12.62
N VAL A 260 1.43 17.54 -12.70
CA VAL A 260 0.31 17.76 -13.64
C VAL A 260 -0.35 19.11 -13.37
N LEU A 261 -0.75 19.42 -12.14
CA LEU A 261 -1.35 20.71 -11.79
C LEU A 261 -0.42 21.90 -12.03
N THR A 262 0.89 21.70 -11.92
CA THR A 262 1.88 22.75 -12.21
C THR A 262 1.93 23.05 -13.70
N ARG A 263 1.89 22.00 -14.54
CA ARG A 263 1.78 22.13 -16.00
C ARG A 263 0.46 22.80 -16.39
N ASP A 264 -0.66 22.38 -15.82
CA ASP A 264 -2.00 22.92 -16.13
C ASP A 264 -2.13 24.39 -15.71
N ALA A 265 -1.38 24.83 -14.71
CA ALA A 265 -1.25 26.23 -14.32
C ALA A 265 -0.33 27.06 -15.26
N GLY A 266 0.24 26.44 -16.31
CA GLY A 266 1.10 27.08 -17.30
C GLY A 266 2.59 27.07 -16.98
N ASP A 267 3.03 26.46 -15.89
CA ASP A 267 4.46 26.30 -15.56
C ASP A 267 4.99 24.94 -16.04
N GLU A 268 5.07 24.79 -17.36
CA GLU A 268 5.63 23.58 -17.99
C GLU A 268 7.09 23.34 -17.58
N ALA A 269 7.90 24.40 -17.45
CA ALA A 269 9.30 24.25 -17.09
C ALA A 269 9.47 23.74 -15.66
N GLY A 270 8.69 24.24 -14.71
CA GLY A 270 8.65 23.77 -13.33
C GLY A 270 8.17 22.32 -13.23
N ALA A 271 7.10 21.97 -13.94
CA ALA A 271 6.58 20.59 -13.99
C ALA A 271 7.63 19.61 -14.52
N VAL A 272 8.27 19.91 -15.64
CA VAL A 272 9.33 19.08 -16.22
C VAL A 272 10.53 18.95 -15.29
N ALA A 273 10.95 20.03 -14.63
CA ALA A 273 12.05 19.98 -13.66
C ALA A 273 11.72 19.05 -12.48
N MET A 274 10.51 19.17 -11.92
CA MET A 274 10.02 18.32 -10.83
C MET A 274 10.02 16.84 -11.25
N VAL A 275 9.43 16.51 -12.40
CA VAL A 275 9.28 15.12 -12.83
C VAL A 275 10.63 14.47 -13.20
N ARG A 276 11.62 15.24 -13.69
CA ARG A 276 12.99 14.73 -13.89
C ARG A 276 13.63 14.28 -12.57
N GLU A 277 13.45 15.05 -11.50
CA GLU A 277 13.95 14.67 -10.18
C GLU A 277 13.21 13.43 -9.66
N ILE A 278 11.88 13.35 -9.81
CA ILE A 278 11.08 12.18 -9.43
C ILE A 278 11.59 10.94 -10.17
N ALA A 279 11.78 10.99 -11.50
CA ALA A 279 12.29 9.88 -12.29
C ALA A 279 13.66 9.40 -11.80
N ARG A 280 14.56 10.35 -11.48
CA ARG A 280 15.90 10.03 -10.95
C ARG A 280 15.83 9.34 -9.60
N TRP A 281 15.02 9.83 -8.67
CA TRP A 281 14.85 9.23 -7.35
C TRP A 281 14.17 7.87 -7.42
N ALA A 282 13.08 7.75 -8.20
CA ALA A 282 12.37 6.51 -8.40
C ALA A 282 13.27 5.41 -8.97
N GLY A 283 14.08 5.72 -9.98
CA GLY A 283 15.08 4.79 -10.53
C GLY A 283 16.14 4.39 -9.51
N ALA A 284 16.62 5.34 -8.69
CA ALA A 284 17.64 5.07 -7.67
C ALA A 284 17.17 4.14 -6.54
N ILE A 285 15.88 4.13 -6.21
CA ILE A 285 15.29 3.24 -5.20
C ILE A 285 14.65 1.98 -5.80
N GLY A 286 14.62 1.84 -7.13
CA GLY A 286 13.99 0.70 -7.80
C GLY A 286 12.45 0.78 -7.88
N ALA A 287 11.85 1.96 -7.70
CA ALA A 287 10.41 2.18 -7.84
C ALA A 287 10.03 2.30 -9.32
N MET A 288 10.12 1.18 -10.03
CA MET A 288 9.99 1.08 -11.50
C MET A 288 8.66 1.64 -12.02
N THR A 289 7.57 1.42 -11.29
CA THR A 289 6.23 1.93 -11.65
C THR A 289 6.20 3.46 -11.65
N THR A 290 6.72 4.09 -10.57
CA THR A 290 6.79 5.55 -10.46
C THR A 290 7.77 6.14 -11.47
N GLU A 291 8.91 5.47 -11.73
CA GLU A 291 9.85 5.89 -12.75
C GLU A 291 9.21 5.87 -14.15
N ALA A 292 8.47 4.81 -14.48
CA ALA A 292 7.77 4.70 -15.76
C ALA A 292 6.71 5.79 -15.92
N GLN A 293 5.92 6.08 -14.88
CA GLN A 293 4.93 7.15 -14.86
C GLN A 293 5.59 8.53 -15.08
N ALA A 294 6.69 8.81 -14.38
CA ALA A 294 7.45 10.04 -14.53
C ALA A 294 8.04 10.18 -15.94
N ARG A 295 8.59 9.11 -16.50
CA ARG A 295 9.10 9.12 -17.89
C ARG A 295 7.98 9.30 -18.92
N GLY A 296 6.80 8.70 -18.68
CA GLY A 296 5.61 8.91 -19.51
C GLY A 296 5.21 10.38 -19.55
N PHE A 297 5.13 11.05 -18.38
CA PHE A 297 4.86 12.47 -18.30
C PHE A 297 5.86 13.30 -19.13
N LEU A 298 7.16 13.01 -19.01
CA LEU A 298 8.21 13.68 -19.79
C LEU A 298 8.10 13.44 -21.30
N ALA A 299 7.46 12.33 -21.70
CA ALA A 299 7.16 12.01 -23.09
C ALA A 299 5.80 12.57 -23.57
N GLY A 300 5.11 13.34 -22.73
CA GLY A 300 3.82 13.96 -23.06
C GLY A 300 2.60 13.09 -22.75
N VAL A 301 2.76 11.98 -22.04
CA VAL A 301 1.63 11.18 -21.54
C VAL A 301 1.09 11.83 -20.29
N ASP A 302 -0.22 12.04 -20.24
CA ASP A 302 -0.89 12.55 -19.04
C ASP A 302 -1.16 11.38 -18.06
N PRO A 303 -0.56 11.38 -16.86
CA PRO A 303 -0.74 10.30 -15.90
C PRO A 303 -2.14 10.29 -15.25
N THR A 304 -2.92 11.35 -15.42
CA THR A 304 -4.31 11.46 -14.94
C THR A 304 -5.33 11.10 -16.03
N ALA A 305 -4.90 11.00 -17.29
CA ALA A 305 -5.79 10.63 -18.38
C ALA A 305 -6.26 9.18 -18.22
N PRO A 306 -7.54 8.90 -18.49
CA PRO A 306 -8.01 7.51 -18.54
C PRO A 306 -7.21 6.72 -19.59
N PRO A 307 -6.91 5.44 -19.34
CA PRO A 307 -6.19 4.63 -20.32
C PRO A 307 -6.96 4.61 -21.64
N ALA A 308 -6.22 4.71 -22.74
CA ALA A 308 -6.81 4.61 -24.08
C ALA A 308 -7.58 3.29 -24.20
N PRO A 309 -8.78 3.30 -24.82
CA PRO A 309 -9.51 2.06 -25.09
C PRO A 309 -8.61 1.11 -25.87
N ALA A 310 -8.63 -0.18 -25.49
CA ALA A 310 -7.86 -1.20 -26.20
C ALA A 310 -8.24 -1.14 -27.68
N GLU A 311 -7.25 -0.97 -28.58
CA GLU A 311 -7.50 -1.07 -30.01
C GLU A 311 -8.09 -2.47 -30.25
N SER A 312 -9.35 -2.51 -30.69
CA SER A 312 -9.98 -3.74 -31.13
C SER A 312 -9.24 -4.18 -32.41
N ASP A 313 -8.43 -5.20 -32.30
CA ASP A 313 -7.87 -5.88 -33.48
C ASP A 313 -9.04 -6.28 -34.40
N SER A 314 -9.10 -5.58 -35.53
CA SER A 314 -10.13 -5.76 -36.59
C SER A 314 -9.69 -6.85 -37.51
#